data_6380a1a4f4b1a3ae9bbb64f2d985e802
#
_entry.id   6380a1a4f4b1a3ae9bbb64f2d985e802
#
_cell.length_a   1.000
_cell.length_b   1.000
_cell.length_c   1.000
_cell.angle_alpha   90.00
_cell.angle_beta   90.00
_cell.angle_gamma   90.00
#
_symmetry.space_group_name_H-M   'P 1'
#
loop_
_entity.id
_entity.type
_entity.pdbx_description
1 polymer ?
#
loop_
_entity_poly.entity_id
_entity_poly.type
_entity_poly.pdbx_seq_one_letter_code
_entity_poly.pdbx_strand_id
1 'polypeptide(L)'
;ACIEKYPNRKLYALTPNFRGVENAVNAGITNISYVISVSESHNKANIRRTHEESLAELQKIMDTFPQADICVSLATVFGCPFEGIPPIQKPVDFAKRVYDMGIRSICLADTIGIADPKQVRETITAMLAALPGCEFQIHIHDTRGMGLVNTLAAIECGITTVQSTLGGLGGCPFAPGASGNTATED
;
A
#
# COMPACT_ATOMS: atom_id res chain seq x y z
N ALA A 1 25.70 0.76 0.38
CA ALA A 1 25.71 2.11 -0.23
C ALA A 1 24.66 3.05 0.40
N CYS A 2 23.32 2.84 0.23
CA CYS A 2 22.31 3.77 0.78
C CYS A 2 22.31 3.79 2.31
N ILE A 3 22.38 2.63 2.96
CA ILE A 3 22.39 2.49 4.43
C ILE A 3 23.58 3.24 5.04
N GLU A 4 24.75 3.08 4.47
CA GLU A 4 25.97 3.75 4.92
C GLU A 4 25.90 5.27 4.71
N LYS A 5 25.30 5.70 3.59
CA LYS A 5 25.17 7.12 3.25
C LYS A 5 24.13 7.83 4.08
N TYR A 6 23.07 7.13 4.49
CA TYR A 6 21.92 7.69 5.22
C TYR A 6 21.59 6.89 6.48
N PRO A 7 22.52 6.79 7.46
CA PRO A 7 22.38 5.92 8.65
C PRO A 7 21.19 6.32 9.56
N ASN A 8 20.77 7.58 9.49
CA ASN A 8 19.67 8.11 10.31
C ASN A 8 18.32 8.16 9.58
N ARG A 9 18.22 7.49 8.41
CA ARG A 9 16.98 7.43 7.64
C ARG A 9 16.39 6.03 7.70
N LYS A 10 15.07 5.95 7.87
CA LYS A 10 14.33 4.69 7.77
C LYS A 10 14.18 4.37 6.27
N LEU A 11 14.86 3.34 5.81
CA LEU A 11 14.83 2.89 4.42
C LEU A 11 13.84 1.76 4.27
N TYR A 12 12.95 1.86 3.27
CA TYR A 12 11.97 0.83 2.93
C TYR A 12 12.31 0.17 1.60
N ALA A 13 12.03 -1.13 1.50
CA ALA A 13 12.07 -1.85 0.24
C ALA A 13 10.65 -2.28 -0.18
N LEU A 14 10.21 -1.87 -1.36
CA LEU A 14 8.99 -2.37 -1.98
C LEU A 14 9.25 -3.76 -2.55
N THR A 15 8.51 -4.76 -2.11
CA THR A 15 8.74 -6.16 -2.48
C THR A 15 7.44 -6.86 -2.87
N PRO A 16 7.39 -7.54 -4.02
CA PRO A 16 6.22 -8.27 -4.46
C PRO A 16 6.20 -9.75 -4.04
N ASN A 17 7.27 -10.25 -3.42
CA ASN A 17 7.44 -11.67 -3.14
C ASN A 17 8.53 -11.97 -2.10
N PHE A 18 8.59 -13.23 -1.64
CA PHE A 18 9.58 -13.73 -0.69
C PHE A 18 11.03 -13.42 -1.10
N ARG A 19 11.39 -13.63 -2.37
CA ARG A 19 12.74 -13.37 -2.87
C ARG A 19 13.13 -11.89 -2.76
N GLY A 20 12.17 -10.99 -3.00
CA GLY A 20 12.38 -9.55 -2.82
C GLY A 20 12.68 -9.20 -1.37
N VAL A 21 11.94 -9.78 -0.43
CA VAL A 21 12.18 -9.60 1.01
C VAL A 21 13.54 -10.15 1.42
N GLU A 22 13.88 -11.38 1.01
CA GLU A 22 15.18 -11.99 1.26
C GLU A 22 16.33 -11.10 0.78
N ASN A 23 16.24 -10.57 -0.44
CA ASN A 23 17.25 -9.67 -1.00
C ASN A 23 17.36 -8.36 -0.20
N ALA A 24 16.22 -7.78 0.23
CA ALA A 24 16.21 -6.56 1.03
C ALA A 24 16.86 -6.78 2.40
N VAL A 25 16.48 -7.85 3.09
CA VAL A 25 17.03 -8.21 4.41
C VAL A 25 18.54 -8.50 4.31
N ASN A 26 18.97 -9.24 3.30
CA ASN A 26 20.40 -9.50 3.05
C ASN A 26 21.19 -8.22 2.72
N ALA A 27 20.52 -7.21 2.16
CA ALA A 27 21.12 -5.88 1.93
C ALA A 27 21.06 -4.98 3.18
N GLY A 28 20.52 -5.45 4.31
CA GLY A 28 20.40 -4.71 5.57
C GLY A 28 19.14 -3.82 5.66
N ILE A 29 18.16 -3.99 4.77
CA ILE A 29 16.88 -3.25 4.83
C ILE A 29 15.84 -4.16 5.46
N THR A 30 15.37 -3.81 6.64
CA THR A 30 14.36 -4.58 7.40
C THR A 30 12.96 -3.97 7.33
N ASN A 31 12.81 -2.72 6.87
CA ASN A 31 11.48 -2.14 6.66
C ASN A 31 11.00 -2.53 5.25
N ILE A 32 9.95 -3.32 5.21
CA ILE A 32 9.44 -3.94 3.99
C ILE A 32 8.05 -3.40 3.68
N SER A 33 7.83 -2.97 2.44
CA SER A 33 6.49 -2.75 1.90
C SER A 33 6.14 -3.95 1.01
N TYR A 34 5.23 -4.80 1.50
CA TYR A 34 4.78 -5.99 0.79
C TYR A 34 3.44 -5.73 0.11
N VAL A 35 3.35 -5.98 -1.19
CA VAL A 35 2.18 -5.60 -2.00
C VAL A 35 1.21 -6.75 -2.16
N ILE A 36 -0.07 -6.49 -1.81
CA ILE A 36 -1.21 -7.36 -2.14
C ILE A 36 -2.36 -6.47 -2.63
N SER A 37 -3.16 -6.93 -3.59
CA SER A 37 -4.31 -6.17 -4.07
C SER A 37 -5.61 -6.64 -3.41
N VAL A 38 -6.51 -5.72 -3.10
CA VAL A 38 -7.88 -6.02 -2.64
C VAL A 38 -8.69 -6.74 -3.73
N SER A 39 -8.44 -6.40 -5.00
CA SER A 39 -8.98 -7.10 -6.17
C SER A 39 -8.16 -8.33 -6.49
N GLU A 40 -8.77 -9.50 -6.53
CA GLU A 40 -8.07 -10.73 -6.90
C GLU A 40 -7.66 -10.74 -8.37
N SER A 41 -8.47 -10.17 -9.25
CA SER A 41 -8.15 -10.02 -10.66
C SER A 41 -6.88 -9.17 -10.86
N HIS A 42 -6.77 -8.06 -10.13
CA HIS A 42 -5.57 -7.22 -10.15
C HIS A 42 -4.38 -7.93 -9.51
N ASN A 43 -4.58 -8.65 -8.40
CA ASN A 43 -3.51 -9.41 -7.75
C ASN A 43 -2.90 -10.44 -8.70
N LYS A 44 -3.75 -11.19 -9.42
CA LYS A 44 -3.31 -12.15 -10.45
C LYS A 44 -2.59 -11.46 -11.62
N ALA A 45 -3.08 -10.32 -12.07
CA ALA A 45 -2.45 -9.58 -13.17
C ALA A 45 -1.09 -8.99 -12.77
N ASN A 46 -0.99 -8.43 -11.55
CA ASN A 46 0.19 -7.70 -11.07
C ASN A 46 1.31 -8.63 -10.58
N ILE A 47 0.98 -9.58 -9.71
CA ILE A 47 1.97 -10.45 -9.05
C ILE A 47 1.79 -11.93 -9.36
N ARG A 48 0.84 -12.29 -10.25
CA ARG A 48 0.55 -13.67 -10.70
C ARG A 48 0.19 -14.63 -9.57
N ARG A 49 -0.57 -14.15 -8.57
CA ARG A 49 -1.00 -14.92 -7.40
C ARG A 49 -2.46 -14.68 -7.07
N THR A 50 -3.09 -15.70 -6.52
CA THR A 50 -4.36 -15.59 -5.79
C THR A 50 -4.15 -14.87 -4.46
N HIS A 51 -5.23 -14.48 -3.79
CA HIS A 51 -5.19 -13.94 -2.44
C HIS A 51 -4.58 -14.95 -1.45
N GLU A 52 -5.00 -16.22 -1.53
CA GLU A 52 -4.53 -17.26 -0.62
C GLU A 52 -3.03 -17.52 -0.77
N GLU A 53 -2.53 -17.56 -2.01
CA GLU A 53 -1.09 -17.70 -2.27
C GLU A 53 -0.29 -16.50 -1.74
N SER A 54 -0.83 -15.28 -1.88
CA SER A 54 -0.18 -14.06 -1.37
C SER A 54 -0.14 -14.02 0.16
N LEU A 55 -1.24 -14.41 0.82
CA LEU A 55 -1.30 -14.46 2.28
C LEU A 55 -0.44 -15.60 2.85
N ALA A 56 -0.42 -16.76 2.21
CA ALA A 56 0.47 -17.86 2.58
C ALA A 56 1.95 -17.46 2.46
N GLU A 57 2.31 -16.73 1.39
CA GLU A 57 3.68 -16.23 1.24
C GLU A 57 3.99 -15.15 2.29
N LEU A 58 3.05 -14.24 2.61
CA LEU A 58 3.21 -13.27 3.69
C LEU A 58 3.48 -13.95 5.03
N GLN A 59 2.73 -15.00 5.37
CA GLN A 59 2.96 -15.77 6.58
C GLN A 59 4.37 -16.38 6.60
N LYS A 60 4.77 -17.01 5.48
CA LYS A 60 6.13 -17.54 5.34
C LYS A 60 7.21 -16.47 5.52
N ILE A 61 6.98 -15.25 5.00
CA ILE A 61 7.91 -14.12 5.16
C ILE A 61 8.02 -13.73 6.64
N MET A 62 6.90 -13.59 7.34
CA MET A 62 6.86 -13.25 8.76
C MET A 62 7.60 -14.29 9.62
N ASP A 63 7.39 -15.57 9.33
CA ASP A 63 8.03 -16.68 10.05
C ASP A 63 9.54 -16.75 9.78
N THR A 64 9.97 -16.42 8.54
CA THR A 64 11.38 -16.52 8.14
C THR A 64 12.20 -15.30 8.55
N PHE A 65 11.58 -14.12 8.55
CA PHE A 65 12.24 -12.84 8.82
C PHE A 65 11.58 -12.09 9.98
N PRO A 66 11.62 -12.62 11.21
CA PRO A 66 10.95 -11.99 12.37
C PRO A 66 11.48 -10.59 12.71
N GLN A 67 12.66 -10.23 12.22
CA GLN A 67 13.24 -8.89 12.34
C GLN A 67 12.68 -7.87 11.34
N ALA A 68 11.92 -8.31 10.33
CA ALA A 68 11.35 -7.42 9.33
C ALA A 68 10.13 -6.68 9.87
N ASP A 69 10.14 -5.35 9.74
CA ASP A 69 9.01 -4.47 9.99
C ASP A 69 8.20 -4.37 8.69
N ILE A 70 7.06 -5.08 8.64
CA ILE A 70 6.30 -5.27 7.42
C ILE A 70 5.08 -4.32 7.41
N CYS A 71 5.07 -3.41 6.44
CA CYS A 71 3.88 -2.69 6.01
C CYS A 71 3.26 -3.42 4.82
N VAL A 72 1.99 -3.82 4.92
CA VAL A 72 1.28 -4.38 3.76
C VAL A 72 0.65 -3.26 2.96
N SER A 73 1.11 -3.09 1.72
CA SER A 73 0.54 -2.14 0.76
C SER A 73 -0.63 -2.79 0.03
N LEU A 74 -1.85 -2.34 0.37
CA LEU A 74 -3.08 -2.80 -0.26
C LEU A 74 -3.37 -1.98 -1.52
N ALA A 75 -3.10 -2.57 -2.67
CA ALA A 75 -3.47 -1.98 -3.96
C ALA A 75 -4.99 -2.10 -4.20
N THR A 76 -5.53 -1.25 -5.05
CA THR A 76 -6.93 -1.22 -5.48
C THR A 76 -7.96 -1.03 -4.36
N VAL A 77 -7.58 -0.32 -3.29
CA VAL A 77 -8.49 -0.01 -2.17
C VAL A 77 -9.66 0.87 -2.63
N PHE A 78 -9.37 1.86 -3.47
CA PHE A 78 -10.35 2.86 -3.91
C PHE A 78 -10.90 2.58 -5.32
N GLY A 79 -10.22 1.76 -6.10
CA GLY A 79 -10.64 1.42 -7.45
C GLY A 79 -9.72 0.41 -8.12
N CYS A 80 -10.31 -0.42 -8.98
CA CYS A 80 -9.63 -1.47 -9.72
C CYS A 80 -9.91 -1.34 -11.22
N PRO A 81 -8.88 -1.47 -12.07
CA PRO A 81 -9.08 -1.38 -13.52
C PRO A 81 -9.89 -2.55 -14.10
N PHE A 82 -10.01 -3.66 -13.36
CA PHE A 82 -10.73 -4.87 -13.79
C PHE A 82 -12.10 -5.02 -13.13
N GLU A 83 -12.23 -4.62 -11.86
CA GLU A 83 -13.43 -4.86 -11.05
C GLU A 83 -14.20 -3.57 -10.71
N GLY A 84 -13.69 -2.39 -11.13
CA GLY A 84 -14.30 -1.10 -10.84
C GLY A 84 -14.11 -0.66 -9.38
N ILE A 85 -15.02 0.17 -8.89
CA ILE A 85 -14.97 0.71 -7.52
C ILE A 85 -15.50 -0.34 -6.56
N PRO A 86 -14.71 -0.80 -5.59
CA PRO A 86 -15.18 -1.77 -4.61
C PRO A 86 -16.13 -1.13 -3.59
N PRO A 87 -17.13 -1.87 -3.08
CA PRO A 87 -17.84 -1.43 -1.89
C PRO A 87 -16.87 -1.32 -0.72
N ILE A 88 -17.04 -0.34 0.17
CA ILE A 88 -16.12 -0.03 1.29
C ILE A 88 -15.83 -1.26 2.16
N GLN A 89 -16.79 -2.13 2.34
CA GLN A 89 -16.61 -3.34 3.16
C GLN A 89 -15.56 -4.29 2.58
N LYS A 90 -15.40 -4.37 1.25
CA LYS A 90 -14.44 -5.28 0.61
C LYS A 90 -12.98 -5.01 1.00
N PRO A 91 -12.44 -3.77 0.90
CA PRO A 91 -11.10 -3.48 1.39
C PRO A 91 -10.98 -3.61 2.92
N VAL A 92 -12.03 -3.30 3.70
CA VAL A 92 -12.03 -3.48 5.17
C VAL A 92 -11.90 -4.96 5.53
N ASP A 93 -12.68 -5.85 4.91
CA ASP A 93 -12.62 -7.29 5.16
C ASP A 93 -11.25 -7.86 4.79
N PHE A 94 -10.68 -7.38 3.68
CA PHE A 94 -9.34 -7.84 3.28
C PHE A 94 -8.25 -7.33 4.23
N ALA A 95 -8.30 -6.07 4.64
CA ALA A 95 -7.39 -5.51 5.64
C ALA A 95 -7.48 -6.25 6.98
N LYS A 96 -8.71 -6.66 7.37
CA LYS A 96 -8.91 -7.47 8.57
C LYS A 96 -8.19 -8.82 8.49
N ARG A 97 -8.23 -9.51 7.35
CA ARG A 97 -7.49 -10.77 7.17
C ARG A 97 -5.99 -10.57 7.40
N VAL A 98 -5.42 -9.49 6.86
CA VAL A 98 -4.01 -9.13 7.04
C VAL A 98 -3.70 -8.76 8.50
N TYR A 99 -4.58 -8.00 9.13
CA TYR A 99 -4.46 -7.64 10.54
C TYR A 99 -4.52 -8.84 11.49
N ASP A 100 -5.41 -9.81 11.22
CA ASP A 100 -5.57 -11.03 12.00
C ASP A 100 -4.33 -11.95 11.92
N MET A 101 -3.51 -11.81 10.86
CA MET A 101 -2.20 -12.47 10.75
C MET A 101 -1.11 -11.83 11.63
N GLY A 102 -1.36 -10.67 12.24
CA GLY A 102 -0.41 -9.97 13.11
C GLY A 102 0.21 -8.70 12.48
N ILE A 103 -0.13 -8.35 11.26
CA ILE A 103 0.32 -7.09 10.64
C ILE A 103 -0.34 -5.90 11.35
N ARG A 104 0.46 -4.86 11.61
CA ARG A 104 0.00 -3.63 12.30
C ARG A 104 0.27 -2.35 11.51
N SER A 105 0.83 -2.46 10.31
CA SER A 105 1.06 -1.34 9.40
C SER A 105 0.49 -1.69 8.02
N ILE A 106 -0.45 -0.88 7.53
CA ILE A 106 -1.15 -1.09 6.26
C ILE A 106 -1.18 0.22 5.48
N CYS A 107 -0.70 0.18 4.23
CA CYS A 107 -0.81 1.29 3.30
C CYS A 107 -2.02 1.11 2.38
N LEU A 108 -2.88 2.12 2.32
CA LEU A 108 -4.07 2.14 1.47
C LEU A 108 -3.72 2.85 0.15
N ALA A 109 -3.78 2.12 -0.98
CA ALA A 109 -3.35 2.68 -2.25
C ALA A 109 -4.50 2.94 -3.23
N ASP A 110 -4.53 4.17 -3.76
CA ASP A 110 -5.32 4.54 -4.94
C ASP A 110 -4.52 4.22 -6.21
N THR A 111 -4.51 2.95 -6.56
CA THR A 111 -3.64 2.35 -7.60
C THR A 111 -3.81 2.98 -8.97
N ILE A 112 -5.01 3.43 -9.32
CA ILE A 112 -5.31 4.03 -10.64
C ILE A 112 -5.67 5.52 -10.55
N GLY A 113 -5.60 6.12 -9.36
CA GLY A 113 -5.80 7.55 -9.16
C GLY A 113 -7.21 8.01 -9.47
N ILE A 114 -8.24 7.26 -9.05
CA ILE A 114 -9.64 7.58 -9.33
C ILE A 114 -10.47 7.94 -8.10
N ALA A 115 -9.88 7.84 -6.92
CA ALA A 115 -10.55 8.20 -5.68
C ALA A 115 -11.00 9.66 -5.65
N ASP A 116 -12.01 9.93 -4.87
CA ASP A 116 -12.42 11.27 -4.49
C ASP A 116 -12.33 11.46 -2.95
N PRO A 117 -12.32 12.70 -2.45
CA PRO A 117 -12.13 12.97 -1.02
C PRO A 117 -13.21 12.36 -0.12
N LYS A 118 -14.44 12.20 -0.63
CA LYS A 118 -15.54 11.56 0.12
C LYS A 118 -15.22 10.08 0.32
N GLN A 119 -14.89 9.38 -0.77
CA GLN A 119 -14.52 7.96 -0.73
C GLN A 119 -13.31 7.72 0.19
N VAL A 120 -12.30 8.60 0.12
CA VAL A 120 -11.10 8.51 0.98
C VAL A 120 -11.49 8.60 2.46
N ARG A 121 -12.29 9.63 2.85
CA ARG A 121 -12.73 9.78 4.24
C ARG A 121 -13.57 8.59 4.72
N GLU A 122 -14.54 8.16 3.94
CA GLU A 122 -15.42 7.05 4.31
C GLU A 122 -14.62 5.75 4.49
N THR A 123 -13.69 5.45 3.58
CA THR A 123 -12.86 4.24 3.64
C THR A 123 -11.91 4.28 4.83
N ILE A 124 -11.20 5.39 5.07
CA ILE A 124 -10.26 5.51 6.20
C ILE A 124 -11.02 5.42 7.52
N THR A 125 -12.16 6.10 7.65
CA THR A 125 -12.99 6.02 8.86
C THR A 125 -13.42 4.59 9.15
N ALA A 126 -13.84 3.85 8.13
CA ALA A 126 -14.22 2.44 8.28
C ALA A 126 -13.01 1.56 8.69
N MET A 127 -11.83 1.80 8.10
CA MET A 127 -10.60 1.09 8.46
C MET A 127 -10.18 1.32 9.91
N LEU A 128 -10.17 2.58 10.34
CA LEU A 128 -9.81 2.97 11.71
C LEU A 128 -10.76 2.36 12.76
N ALA A 129 -12.06 2.33 12.44
CA ALA A 129 -13.07 1.73 13.30
C ALA A 129 -12.94 0.19 13.39
N ALA A 130 -12.62 -0.46 12.28
CA ALA A 130 -12.55 -1.92 12.20
C ALA A 130 -11.26 -2.51 12.77
N LEU A 131 -10.14 -1.78 12.72
CA LEU A 131 -8.80 -2.29 13.02
C LEU A 131 -8.08 -1.39 14.04
N PRO A 132 -8.50 -1.43 15.31
CA PRO A 132 -7.91 -0.58 16.34
C PRO A 132 -6.43 -0.92 16.57
N GLY A 133 -5.58 0.12 16.65
CA GLY A 133 -4.13 -0.05 16.83
C GLY A 133 -3.37 -0.42 15.56
N CYS A 134 -4.03 -0.48 14.41
CA CYS A 134 -3.35 -0.55 13.11
C CYS A 134 -2.87 0.85 12.70
N GLU A 135 -1.62 0.96 12.29
CA GLU A 135 -1.07 2.16 11.66
C GLU A 135 -1.44 2.17 10.18
N PHE A 136 -2.21 3.17 9.75
CA PHE A 136 -2.54 3.34 8.34
C PHE A 136 -1.67 4.39 7.68
N GLN A 137 -1.23 4.07 6.45
CA GLN A 137 -0.54 4.97 5.55
C GLN A 137 -1.39 5.17 4.30
N ILE A 138 -1.13 6.23 3.54
CA ILE A 138 -1.83 6.51 2.29
C ILE A 138 -0.85 6.64 1.13
N HIS A 139 -1.20 6.07 -0.03
CA HIS A 139 -0.48 6.18 -1.29
C HIS A 139 -1.47 6.55 -2.39
N ILE A 140 -1.37 7.77 -2.88
CA ILE A 140 -2.33 8.31 -3.86
C ILE A 140 -1.64 8.55 -5.20
N HIS A 141 -2.27 8.07 -6.28
CA HIS A 141 -1.94 8.45 -7.63
C HIS A 141 -2.74 9.68 -8.07
N ASP A 142 -2.12 10.54 -8.86
CA ASP A 142 -2.67 11.83 -9.27
C ASP A 142 -3.27 11.82 -10.69
N THR A 143 -3.77 10.68 -11.13
CA THR A 143 -4.31 10.47 -12.50
C THR A 143 -5.37 11.49 -12.91
N ARG A 144 -6.17 11.97 -11.96
CA ARG A 144 -7.24 12.95 -12.18
C ARG A 144 -6.96 14.32 -11.59
N GLY A 145 -5.72 14.60 -11.18
CA GLY A 145 -5.37 15.84 -10.48
C GLY A 145 -6.01 15.95 -9.09
N MET A 146 -6.37 14.80 -8.47
CA MET A 146 -7.01 14.74 -7.16
C MET A 146 -6.06 14.29 -6.05
N GLY A 147 -4.78 14.08 -6.39
CA GLY A 147 -3.79 13.52 -5.48
C GLY A 147 -3.65 14.30 -4.19
N LEU A 148 -3.42 15.62 -4.27
CA LEU A 148 -3.24 16.47 -3.10
C LEU A 148 -4.51 16.58 -2.25
N VAL A 149 -5.67 16.77 -2.86
CA VAL A 149 -6.93 16.90 -2.11
C VAL A 149 -7.33 15.58 -1.44
N ASN A 150 -7.04 14.43 -2.05
CA ASN A 150 -7.23 13.12 -1.45
C ASN A 150 -6.25 12.87 -0.30
N THR A 151 -5.00 13.31 -0.45
CA THR A 151 -3.98 13.26 0.61
C THR A 151 -4.41 14.13 1.80
N LEU A 152 -4.88 15.35 1.56
CA LEU A 152 -5.42 16.21 2.61
C LEU A 152 -6.61 15.56 3.32
N ALA A 153 -7.54 14.98 2.57
CA ALA A 153 -8.67 14.25 3.14
C ALA A 153 -8.23 13.07 4.05
N ALA A 154 -7.15 12.38 3.69
CA ALA A 154 -6.59 11.33 4.50
C ALA A 154 -5.94 11.86 5.80
N ILE A 155 -5.19 12.96 5.71
CA ILE A 155 -4.58 13.63 6.87
C ILE A 155 -5.66 14.12 7.86
N GLU A 156 -6.74 14.69 7.36
CA GLU A 156 -7.90 15.12 8.19
C GLU A 156 -8.56 13.94 8.93
N CYS A 157 -8.46 12.72 8.40
CA CYS A 157 -8.92 11.50 9.08
C CYS A 157 -7.89 10.95 10.09
N GLY A 158 -6.73 11.58 10.25
CA GLY A 158 -5.71 11.16 11.21
C GLY A 158 -4.58 10.32 10.63
N ILE A 159 -4.47 10.20 9.30
CA ILE A 159 -3.30 9.56 8.66
C ILE A 159 -2.08 10.49 8.83
N THR A 160 -0.98 9.92 9.31
CA THR A 160 0.26 10.66 9.57
C THR A 160 1.40 10.31 8.62
N THR A 161 1.23 9.24 7.84
CA THR A 161 2.25 8.76 6.88
C THR A 161 1.68 8.78 5.47
N VAL A 162 2.28 9.61 4.62
CA VAL A 162 1.94 9.75 3.21
C VAL A 162 3.10 9.24 2.36
N GLN A 163 2.79 8.37 1.40
CA GLN A 163 3.76 7.92 0.41
C GLN A 163 3.59 8.74 -0.87
N SER A 164 4.63 9.46 -1.24
CA SER A 164 4.71 10.30 -2.43
C SER A 164 6.06 10.10 -3.12
N THR A 165 6.26 10.67 -4.28
CA THR A 165 7.51 10.53 -5.02
C THR A 165 8.06 11.89 -5.43
N LEU A 166 9.38 11.95 -5.61
CA LEU A 166 10.06 13.14 -6.12
C LEU A 166 9.56 13.45 -7.54
N GLY A 167 9.05 14.66 -7.77
CA GLY A 167 8.52 15.09 -9.05
C GLY A 167 7.33 14.28 -9.56
N GLY A 168 6.58 13.59 -8.68
CA GLY A 168 5.49 12.71 -9.10
C GLY A 168 5.93 11.51 -9.95
N LEU A 169 7.23 11.16 -9.93
CA LEU A 169 7.78 10.08 -10.73
C LEU A 169 7.14 8.72 -10.40
N GLY A 170 7.00 7.92 -11.45
CA GLY A 170 6.39 6.60 -11.37
C GLY A 170 5.04 6.57 -12.08
N GLY A 171 4.42 5.41 -12.10
CA GLY A 171 3.15 5.20 -12.76
C GLY A 171 2.62 3.82 -12.47
N CYS A 172 1.44 3.54 -12.99
CA CYS A 172 0.83 2.23 -12.90
C CYS A 172 0.63 1.66 -14.30
N PRO A 173 1.14 0.45 -14.60
CA PRO A 173 0.94 -0.16 -15.92
C PRO A 173 -0.55 -0.44 -16.22
N PHE A 174 -1.39 -0.43 -15.19
CA PHE A 174 -2.84 -0.62 -15.29
C PHE A 174 -3.64 0.69 -15.41
N ALA A 175 -2.97 1.85 -15.41
CA ALA A 175 -3.57 3.17 -15.64
C ALA A 175 -2.83 3.89 -16.77
N PRO A 176 -3.04 3.49 -18.04
CA PRO A 176 -2.39 4.12 -19.19
C PRO A 176 -2.70 5.62 -19.25
N GLY A 177 -1.66 6.45 -19.39
CA GLY A 177 -1.80 7.90 -19.37
C GLY A 177 -1.95 8.55 -17.99
N ALA A 178 -1.87 7.77 -16.91
CA ALA A 178 -1.83 8.29 -15.54
C ALA A 178 -0.58 9.16 -15.34
N SER A 179 -0.74 10.33 -14.74
CA SER A 179 0.34 11.29 -14.47
C SER A 179 1.36 10.80 -13.43
N GLY A 180 1.10 9.69 -12.77
CA GLY A 180 1.99 9.11 -11.77
C GLY A 180 1.52 9.31 -10.33
N ASN A 181 2.48 9.36 -9.42
CA ASN A 181 2.23 9.57 -8.00
C ASN A 181 1.97 11.06 -7.68
N THR A 182 1.41 11.32 -6.53
CA THR A 182 1.46 12.68 -5.94
C THR A 182 2.91 13.08 -5.75
N ALA A 183 3.29 14.29 -6.16
CA ALA A 183 4.64 14.79 -5.99
C ALA A 183 4.87 15.22 -4.53
N THR A 184 6.07 14.95 -4.02
CA THR A 184 6.44 15.29 -2.63
C THR A 184 6.61 16.80 -2.46
N GLU A 185 6.91 17.49 -3.53
CA GLU A 185 7.20 18.92 -3.54
C GLU A 185 5.94 19.79 -3.47
N ASP A 186 4.79 19.25 -3.87
CA ASP A 186 3.50 19.96 -3.87
C ASP A 186 2.83 19.92 -2.48
#